data_2428f0f5f8c17f9ca4a0d08d155353b3
#
_entry.id   2428f0f5f8c17f9ca4a0d08d155353b3
#
_cell.length_a   1.000
_cell.length_b   1.000
_cell.length_c   1.000
_cell.angle_alpha   90.00
_cell.angle_beta   90.00
_cell.angle_gamma   90.00
#
_symmetry.space_group_name_H-M   'P 1'
#
loop_
_entity.id
_entity.type
_entity.pdbx_description
1 polymer ?
#
loop_
_entity_poly.entity_id
_entity_poly.type
_entity_poly.pdbx_seq_one_letter_code
_entity_poly.pdbx_strand_id
1 'polypeptide(L)'
;MDRRQLILGMGGVVALGACRAADGKPRQSAARADLYRCEGCEGVFERQPTASSARIAPPGEPGEPLVLAGTVIALDGRLAAGVTIYAYHTNSAGFYANGTPETEWSRRHGRLRGWAKTGADGRYRFETIKPAPYPDRSLPAHVHLTMFEPGRRPYWIDDIVFDDDALVDAAYRRRMENRGGDGIVRLDREADGRLLAVRDILLERHPA
;
A
#
# COMPACT_ATOMS: atom_id res chain seq x y z
N MET A 1 39.35 -71.48 -10.91
CA MET A 1 40.07 -70.23 -11.17
C MET A 1 39.13 -69.05 -10.91
N ASP A 2 39.32 -68.44 -9.76
CA ASP A 2 38.47 -67.42 -9.19
C ASP A 2 38.96 -66.06 -9.63
N ARG A 3 38.08 -65.23 -10.14
CA ARG A 3 38.37 -63.77 -10.35
C ARG A 3 37.23 -62.97 -9.73
N ARG A 4 37.42 -62.65 -8.46
CA ARG A 4 36.67 -61.61 -7.76
C ARG A 4 37.06 -60.21 -8.32
N GLN A 5 36.08 -59.53 -8.91
CA GLN A 5 36.26 -58.07 -9.20
C GLN A 5 35.70 -57.26 -8.05
N LEU A 6 36.58 -56.45 -7.50
CA LEU A 6 36.31 -55.46 -6.48
C LEU A 6 35.66 -54.22 -7.15
N ILE A 7 34.43 -53.87 -6.78
CA ILE A 7 33.80 -52.62 -7.17
C ILE A 7 34.05 -51.59 -6.08
N LEU A 8 34.94 -50.63 -6.38
CA LEU A 8 35.07 -49.42 -5.53
C LEU A 8 33.86 -48.52 -5.74
N GLY A 9 33.04 -48.36 -4.69
CA GLY A 9 31.98 -47.35 -4.65
C GLY A 9 32.55 -45.95 -4.42
N MET A 10 32.45 -45.08 -5.41
CA MET A 10 32.65 -43.66 -5.24
C MET A 10 31.44 -43.06 -4.54
N GLY A 11 31.56 -42.73 -3.26
CA GLY A 11 30.59 -41.99 -2.50
C GLY A 11 30.58 -40.50 -2.95
N GLY A 12 29.56 -40.13 -3.70
CA GLY A 12 29.32 -38.73 -4.01
C GLY A 12 28.78 -37.99 -2.79
N VAL A 13 29.55 -37.07 -2.25
CA VAL A 13 29.09 -36.10 -1.23
C VAL A 13 28.17 -35.09 -1.91
N VAL A 14 26.87 -35.25 -1.70
CA VAL A 14 25.89 -34.20 -2.08
C VAL A 14 26.03 -33.08 -1.06
N ALA A 15 26.67 -31.99 -1.44
CA ALA A 15 26.65 -30.76 -0.68
C ALA A 15 25.23 -30.16 -0.74
N LEU A 16 24.46 -30.31 0.32
CA LEU A 16 23.23 -29.58 0.53
C LEU A 16 23.59 -28.09 0.70
N GLY A 17 23.44 -27.33 -0.40
CA GLY A 17 23.49 -25.90 -0.38
C GLY A 17 22.40 -25.36 0.53
N ALA A 18 22.75 -24.97 1.75
CA ALA A 18 21.88 -24.22 2.63
C ALA A 18 21.56 -22.87 1.95
N CYS A 19 20.34 -22.73 1.42
CA CYS A 19 19.78 -21.44 1.09
C CYS A 19 19.77 -20.61 2.38
N ARG A 20 20.74 -19.72 2.52
CA ARG A 20 20.68 -18.65 3.52
C ARG A 20 19.45 -17.83 3.16
N ALA A 21 18.39 -17.94 3.95
CA ALA A 21 17.36 -16.93 4.02
C ALA A 21 18.07 -15.62 4.32
N ALA A 22 18.00 -14.65 3.41
CA ALA A 22 18.45 -13.31 3.68
C ALA A 22 17.59 -12.80 4.84
N ASP A 23 18.21 -12.60 6.02
CA ASP A 23 17.61 -11.92 7.15
C ASP A 23 17.35 -10.45 6.75
N GLY A 24 16.33 -10.23 5.94
CA GLY A 24 15.83 -8.94 5.56
C GLY A 24 15.06 -8.29 6.69
N LYS A 25 15.76 -7.93 7.79
CA LYS A 25 15.18 -6.94 8.71
C LYS A 25 14.89 -5.68 7.89
N PRO A 26 13.67 -5.12 7.96
CA PRO A 26 13.37 -3.85 7.31
C PRO A 26 14.45 -2.85 7.72
N ARG A 27 15.13 -2.29 6.73
CA ARG A 27 16.16 -1.29 6.98
C ARG A 27 15.46 -0.09 7.60
N GLN A 28 15.65 0.12 8.92
CA GLN A 28 15.06 1.25 9.62
C GLN A 28 15.57 2.53 8.94
N SER A 29 14.68 3.21 8.21
CA SER A 29 14.97 4.51 7.63
C SER A 29 15.24 5.51 8.76
N ALA A 30 16.11 6.49 8.51
CA ALA A 30 16.26 7.63 9.41
C ALA A 30 14.93 8.39 9.47
N ALA A 31 14.67 9.08 10.60
CA ALA A 31 13.49 9.94 10.70
C ALA A 31 13.54 11.03 9.62
N ARG A 32 12.42 11.22 8.92
CA ARG A 32 12.31 12.25 7.87
C ARG A 32 12.02 13.60 8.53
N ALA A 33 12.85 14.59 8.30
CA ALA A 33 12.65 15.94 8.83
C ALA A 33 11.34 16.59 8.32
N ASP A 34 10.88 16.17 7.15
CA ASP A 34 9.68 16.66 6.49
C ASP A 34 8.45 15.76 6.65
N LEU A 35 8.51 14.74 7.53
CA LEU A 35 7.44 13.76 7.72
C LEU A 35 6.07 14.42 7.87
N TYR A 36 6.00 15.48 8.63
CA TYR A 36 4.76 16.20 8.93
C TYR A 36 4.49 17.38 7.98
N ARG A 37 5.26 17.53 6.92
CA ARG A 37 4.96 18.51 5.87
C ARG A 37 3.92 17.90 4.94
N CYS A 38 2.67 18.08 5.32
CA CYS A 38 1.53 17.47 4.62
C CYS A 38 0.50 18.54 4.32
N GLU A 39 0.08 18.60 3.07
CA GLU A 39 -1.05 19.41 2.65
C GLU A 39 -2.30 18.52 2.57
N GLY A 40 -3.27 18.78 3.45
CA GLY A 40 -4.55 18.06 3.45
C GLY A 40 -4.62 16.81 4.30
N CYS A 41 -3.58 16.50 5.10
CA CYS A 41 -3.62 15.36 6.02
C CYS A 41 -4.75 15.49 7.07
N GLU A 42 -5.21 16.68 7.38
CA GLU A 42 -6.29 16.94 8.33
C GLU A 42 -7.62 16.31 7.90
N GLY A 43 -7.79 15.98 6.62
CA GLY A 43 -8.92 15.19 6.12
C GLY A 43 -9.09 13.83 6.82
N VAL A 44 -8.02 13.30 7.43
CA VAL A 44 -8.09 12.08 8.26
C VAL A 44 -9.02 12.24 9.47
N PHE A 45 -9.19 13.46 9.98
CA PHE A 45 -10.01 13.76 11.17
C PHE A 45 -11.49 13.95 10.87
N GLU A 46 -11.88 14.04 9.60
CA GLU A 46 -13.30 14.24 9.24
C GLU A 46 -14.17 13.07 9.67
N ARG A 47 -13.59 11.89 9.79
CA ARG A 47 -14.28 10.71 10.33
C ARG A 47 -13.37 9.94 11.28
N GLN A 48 -14.02 9.29 12.26
CA GLN A 48 -13.36 8.40 13.21
C GLN A 48 -13.76 6.95 12.94
N PRO A 49 -13.00 6.20 12.13
CA PRO A 49 -13.34 4.82 11.82
C PRO A 49 -13.15 3.92 13.03
N THR A 50 -13.99 2.89 13.14
CA THR A 50 -13.89 1.83 14.15
C THR A 50 -13.57 0.47 13.53
N ALA A 51 -13.71 0.36 12.20
CA ALA A 51 -13.47 -0.88 11.44
C ALA A 51 -12.20 -0.80 10.62
N SER A 52 -11.57 -1.95 10.38
CA SER A 52 -10.42 -2.09 9.50
C SER A 52 -10.78 -2.15 8.01
N SER A 53 -12.08 -2.17 7.69
CA SER A 53 -12.56 -2.14 6.31
C SER A 53 -13.49 -0.96 6.10
N ALA A 54 -13.43 -0.36 4.91
CA ALA A 54 -14.32 0.71 4.51
C ALA A 54 -14.61 0.65 3.00
N ARG A 55 -15.76 1.19 2.62
CA ARG A 55 -16.14 1.40 1.22
C ARG A 55 -15.87 2.86 0.84
N ILE A 56 -15.05 3.05 -0.18
CA ILE A 56 -14.75 4.37 -0.79
C ILE A 56 -15.75 4.66 -1.91
N ALA A 57 -15.87 3.76 -2.88
CA ALA A 57 -16.81 3.92 -3.98
C ALA A 57 -18.17 3.30 -3.63
N PRO A 58 -19.27 4.05 -3.77
CA PRO A 58 -20.60 3.51 -3.56
C PRO A 58 -20.93 2.43 -4.61
N PRO A 59 -21.90 1.54 -4.36
CA PRO A 59 -22.40 0.62 -5.37
C PRO A 59 -22.83 1.38 -6.64
N GLY A 60 -22.45 0.87 -7.80
CA GLY A 60 -22.77 1.51 -9.08
C GLY A 60 -21.86 2.67 -9.48
N GLU A 61 -20.83 2.98 -8.72
CA GLU A 61 -19.78 3.93 -9.15
C GLU A 61 -19.15 3.44 -10.46
N PRO A 62 -19.14 4.29 -11.51
CA PRO A 62 -18.51 3.93 -12.78
C PRO A 62 -17.01 3.65 -12.61
N GLY A 63 -16.55 2.51 -13.13
CA GLY A 63 -15.14 2.09 -13.08
C GLY A 63 -14.99 0.61 -12.79
N GLU A 64 -13.77 0.09 -12.91
CA GLU A 64 -13.46 -1.29 -12.61
C GLU A 64 -13.37 -1.50 -11.09
N PRO A 65 -14.15 -2.42 -10.50
CA PRO A 65 -14.12 -2.64 -9.05
C PRO A 65 -12.74 -3.06 -8.57
N LEU A 66 -12.26 -2.40 -7.51
CA LEU A 66 -10.94 -2.58 -6.92
C LEU A 66 -11.05 -2.78 -5.42
N VAL A 67 -10.27 -3.71 -4.93
CA VAL A 67 -9.98 -3.89 -3.51
C VAL A 67 -8.55 -3.47 -3.25
N LEU A 68 -8.37 -2.57 -2.27
CA LEU A 68 -7.07 -2.23 -1.72
C LEU A 68 -6.97 -2.88 -0.35
N ALA A 69 -5.94 -3.68 -0.11
CA ALA A 69 -5.76 -4.38 1.16
C ALA A 69 -4.28 -4.46 1.53
N GLY A 70 -4.01 -4.74 2.79
CA GLY A 70 -2.65 -4.95 3.28
C GLY A 70 -2.59 -4.94 4.79
N THR A 71 -1.38 -4.91 5.29
CA THR A 71 -1.06 -4.94 6.71
C THR A 71 -0.18 -3.74 7.05
N VAL A 72 -0.46 -3.09 8.17
CA VAL A 72 0.40 -2.03 8.71
C VAL A 72 1.38 -2.64 9.70
N ILE A 73 2.66 -2.36 9.49
CA ILE A 73 3.78 -2.94 10.24
C ILE A 73 4.55 -1.83 10.93
N ALA A 74 4.73 -1.94 12.23
CA ALA A 74 5.49 -1.00 13.03
C ALA A 74 7.01 -1.14 12.78
N LEU A 75 7.78 -0.15 13.21
CA LEU A 75 9.24 -0.12 13.06
C LEU A 75 9.97 -1.31 13.68
N ASP A 76 9.37 -1.95 14.68
CA ASP A 76 9.91 -3.16 15.32
C ASP A 76 9.49 -4.47 14.63
N GLY A 77 8.76 -4.37 13.52
CA GLY A 77 8.27 -5.50 12.74
C GLY A 77 6.96 -6.10 13.25
N ARG A 78 6.36 -5.58 14.32
CA ARG A 78 5.06 -6.04 14.82
C ARG A 78 3.91 -5.45 14.00
N LEU A 79 2.78 -6.13 14.03
CA LEU A 79 1.55 -5.64 13.45
C LEU A 79 1.06 -4.39 14.21
N ALA A 80 0.73 -3.33 13.48
CA ALA A 80 0.36 -2.04 14.07
C ALA A 80 -1.16 -1.92 14.18
N ALA A 81 -1.67 -2.02 15.40
CA ALA A 81 -3.09 -1.81 15.70
C ALA A 81 -3.42 -0.34 15.94
N GLY A 82 -4.67 0.05 15.66
CA GLY A 82 -5.20 1.36 15.99
C GLY A 82 -4.75 2.49 15.05
N VAL A 83 -4.05 2.19 13.97
CA VAL A 83 -3.64 3.17 12.97
C VAL A 83 -4.81 3.50 12.07
N THR A 84 -5.15 4.78 11.94
CA THR A 84 -6.15 5.24 10.97
C THR A 84 -5.47 5.51 9.64
N ILE A 85 -6.03 4.95 8.59
CA ILE A 85 -5.64 5.16 7.20
C ILE A 85 -6.76 5.94 6.53
N TYR A 86 -6.46 7.10 6.00
CA TYR A 86 -7.34 7.86 5.13
C TYR A 86 -6.88 7.71 3.70
N ALA A 87 -7.78 7.28 2.82
CA ALA A 87 -7.50 7.05 1.41
C ALA A 87 -8.46 7.86 0.54
N TYR A 88 -7.96 8.44 -0.56
CA TYR A 88 -8.79 9.13 -1.55
C TYR A 88 -8.16 9.07 -2.94
N HIS A 89 -9.00 9.20 -3.97
CA HIS A 89 -8.54 9.10 -5.35
C HIS A 89 -9.54 9.73 -6.33
N THR A 90 -9.13 9.87 -7.57
CA THR A 90 -9.97 10.33 -8.69
C THR A 90 -11.01 9.27 -9.08
N ASN A 91 -12.06 9.68 -9.76
CA ASN A 91 -13.02 8.77 -10.41
C ASN A 91 -12.40 8.11 -11.67
N SER A 92 -13.18 7.30 -12.38
CA SER A 92 -12.77 6.63 -13.62
C SER A 92 -12.51 7.58 -14.81
N ALA A 93 -12.77 8.87 -14.66
CA ALA A 93 -12.45 9.91 -15.63
C ALA A 93 -11.26 10.79 -15.19
N GLY A 94 -10.61 10.50 -14.07
CA GLY A 94 -9.43 11.23 -13.58
C GLY A 94 -9.73 12.52 -12.82
N PHE A 95 -10.95 12.69 -12.30
CA PHE A 95 -11.35 13.89 -11.55
C PHE A 95 -11.70 13.60 -10.10
N TYR A 96 -11.38 14.53 -9.23
CA TYR A 96 -11.90 14.57 -7.85
C TYR A 96 -13.33 15.11 -7.86
N ALA A 97 -14.26 14.28 -8.35
CA ALA A 97 -15.67 14.65 -8.39
C ALA A 97 -16.21 14.91 -6.99
N ASN A 98 -16.89 16.04 -6.81
CA ASN A 98 -17.44 16.42 -5.52
C ASN A 98 -18.63 15.57 -5.11
N GLY A 99 -18.97 15.56 -3.83
CA GLY A 99 -20.10 14.83 -3.26
C GLY A 99 -21.21 15.76 -2.78
N THR A 100 -22.34 15.16 -2.40
CA THR A 100 -23.44 15.87 -1.75
C THR A 100 -23.73 15.18 -0.42
N PRO A 101 -23.74 15.90 0.72
CA PRO A 101 -23.36 17.31 0.86
C PRO A 101 -21.87 17.55 0.62
N GLU A 102 -21.53 18.73 0.14
CA GLU A 102 -20.14 19.16 0.00
C GLU A 102 -19.55 19.49 1.37
N THR A 103 -18.32 19.05 1.61
CA THR A 103 -17.51 19.42 2.77
C THR A 103 -16.21 20.09 2.32
N GLU A 104 -15.47 20.70 3.25
CA GLU A 104 -14.15 21.26 2.93
C GLU A 104 -13.25 20.25 2.25
N TRP A 105 -13.18 19.04 2.80
CA TRP A 105 -12.31 17.98 2.28
C TRP A 105 -12.85 17.31 1.03
N SER A 106 -14.18 17.24 0.82
CA SER A 106 -14.72 16.72 -0.44
C SER A 106 -14.45 17.65 -1.61
N ARG A 107 -14.35 18.97 -1.38
CA ARG A 107 -13.93 19.93 -2.41
C ARG A 107 -12.50 19.71 -2.88
N ARG A 108 -11.61 19.32 -1.96
CA ARG A 108 -10.17 19.13 -2.24
C ARG A 108 -9.86 17.71 -2.71
N HIS A 109 -10.45 16.72 -2.07
CA HIS A 109 -10.11 15.30 -2.25
C HIS A 109 -11.20 14.50 -3.00
N GLY A 110 -12.26 15.18 -3.45
CA GLY A 110 -13.40 14.52 -4.07
C GLY A 110 -14.26 13.75 -3.07
N ARG A 111 -15.24 13.01 -3.60
CA ARG A 111 -16.15 12.16 -2.80
C ARG A 111 -15.65 10.74 -2.61
N LEU A 112 -14.73 10.27 -3.49
CA LEU A 112 -14.18 8.93 -3.43
C LEU A 112 -13.04 8.88 -2.42
N ARG A 113 -13.43 8.76 -1.15
CA ARG A 113 -12.53 8.75 0.01
C ARG A 113 -13.10 7.91 1.13
N GLY A 114 -12.19 7.32 1.93
CA GLY A 114 -12.56 6.41 2.99
C GLY A 114 -11.56 6.37 4.13
N TRP A 115 -12.00 5.90 5.28
CA TRP A 115 -11.22 5.80 6.50
C TRP A 115 -11.34 4.37 7.03
N ALA A 116 -10.20 3.76 7.34
CA ALA A 116 -10.12 2.47 8.01
C ALA A 116 -9.18 2.58 9.22
N LYS A 117 -9.45 1.81 10.26
CA LYS A 117 -8.60 1.75 11.45
C LYS A 117 -8.16 0.31 11.68
N THR A 118 -6.86 0.06 11.67
CA THR A 118 -6.31 -1.28 11.82
C THR A 118 -6.71 -1.94 13.14
N GLY A 119 -7.08 -3.22 13.06
CA GLY A 119 -7.31 -4.08 14.22
C GLY A 119 -6.02 -4.62 14.82
N ALA A 120 -6.12 -5.56 15.75
CA ALA A 120 -4.97 -6.21 16.38
C ALA A 120 -4.08 -6.98 15.38
N ASP A 121 -4.65 -7.39 14.25
CA ASP A 121 -3.97 -8.06 13.14
C ASP A 121 -3.29 -7.08 12.16
N GLY A 122 -3.33 -5.77 12.43
CA GLY A 122 -2.73 -4.73 11.61
C GLY A 122 -3.36 -4.55 10.22
N ARG A 123 -4.40 -5.30 9.89
CA ARG A 123 -4.97 -5.32 8.54
C ARG A 123 -5.84 -4.10 8.26
N TYR A 124 -5.89 -3.73 6.97
CA TYR A 124 -6.83 -2.77 6.42
C TYR A 124 -7.39 -3.24 5.09
N ARG A 125 -8.58 -2.77 4.72
CA ARG A 125 -9.23 -3.07 3.44
C ARG A 125 -10.13 -1.91 3.01
N PHE A 126 -10.01 -1.52 1.73
CA PHE A 126 -10.92 -0.60 1.08
C PHE A 126 -11.55 -1.25 -0.14
N GLU A 127 -12.86 -1.04 -0.32
CA GLU A 127 -13.57 -1.40 -1.53
C GLU A 127 -13.84 -0.14 -2.33
N THR A 128 -13.40 -0.12 -3.60
CA THR A 128 -13.47 1.06 -4.44
C THR A 128 -13.51 0.68 -5.92
N ILE A 129 -13.16 1.61 -6.78
CA ILE A 129 -12.88 1.43 -8.21
C ILE A 129 -11.42 1.76 -8.51
N LYS A 130 -10.85 1.20 -9.57
CA LYS A 130 -9.54 1.64 -10.09
C LYS A 130 -9.66 3.09 -10.55
N PRO A 131 -8.88 4.03 -9.99
CA PRO A 131 -8.87 5.41 -10.45
C PRO A 131 -8.32 5.52 -11.88
N ALA A 132 -8.65 6.58 -12.57
CA ALA A 132 -7.93 6.98 -13.77
C ALA A 132 -6.81 7.99 -13.43
N PRO A 133 -5.75 8.06 -14.25
CA PRO A 133 -4.79 9.17 -14.18
C PRO A 133 -5.47 10.51 -14.45
N TYR A 134 -4.84 11.61 -14.07
CA TYR A 134 -5.34 12.94 -14.43
C TYR A 134 -5.49 13.08 -15.94
N PRO A 135 -6.45 13.90 -16.42
CA PRO A 135 -6.69 14.07 -17.87
C PRO A 135 -5.47 14.55 -18.65
N ASP A 136 -4.60 15.34 -18.03
CA ASP A 136 -3.33 15.81 -18.61
C ASP A 136 -2.22 14.73 -18.57
N ARG A 137 -2.50 13.56 -17.96
CA ARG A 137 -1.56 12.45 -17.79
C ARG A 137 -0.22 12.84 -17.14
N SER A 138 -0.25 13.83 -16.27
CA SER A 138 0.93 14.30 -15.53
C SER A 138 1.44 13.29 -14.52
N LEU A 139 0.55 12.45 -13.97
CA LEU A 139 0.84 11.40 -13.01
C LEU A 139 0.09 10.10 -13.36
N PRO A 140 0.62 8.92 -12.97
CA PRO A 140 -0.11 7.66 -13.12
C PRO A 140 -1.41 7.66 -12.31
N ALA A 141 -2.28 6.69 -12.57
CA ALA A 141 -3.42 6.41 -11.71
C ALA A 141 -2.93 6.10 -10.30
N HIS A 142 -3.49 6.78 -9.29
CA HIS A 142 -2.99 6.67 -7.93
C HIS A 142 -4.08 6.80 -6.87
N VAL A 143 -3.77 6.28 -5.68
CA VAL A 143 -4.57 6.45 -4.47
C VAL A 143 -3.69 7.09 -3.40
N HIS A 144 -4.08 8.28 -2.95
CA HIS A 144 -3.41 8.97 -1.86
C HIS A 144 -3.68 8.29 -0.53
N LEU A 145 -2.66 8.24 0.33
CA LEU A 145 -2.76 7.69 1.67
C LEU A 145 -2.23 8.66 2.71
N THR A 146 -3.04 8.88 3.74
CA THR A 146 -2.65 9.59 4.96
C THR A 146 -2.72 8.63 6.14
N MET A 147 -1.67 8.60 6.92
CA MET A 147 -1.54 7.77 8.12
C MET A 147 -1.74 8.61 9.36
N PHE A 148 -2.47 8.06 10.33
CA PHE A 148 -2.62 8.68 11.65
C PHE A 148 -2.45 7.61 12.73
N GLU A 149 -1.33 7.66 13.41
CA GLU A 149 -0.99 6.79 14.54
C GLU A 149 -1.48 7.39 15.86
N PRO A 150 -1.90 6.57 16.84
CA PRO A 150 -2.30 7.06 18.16
C PRO A 150 -1.24 7.95 18.80
N GLY A 151 -1.63 9.16 19.19
CA GLY A 151 -0.73 10.13 19.86
C GLY A 151 0.30 10.79 18.94
N ARG A 152 0.18 10.65 17.62
CA ARG A 152 1.06 11.27 16.63
C ARG A 152 0.31 12.30 15.79
N ARG A 153 1.04 13.09 15.01
CA ARG A 153 0.48 13.93 13.95
C ARG A 153 0.24 13.08 12.70
N PRO A 154 -0.76 13.40 11.88
CA PRO A 154 -0.96 12.70 10.61
C PRO A 154 0.18 13.05 9.63
N TYR A 155 0.45 12.11 8.73
CA TYR A 155 1.44 12.28 7.67
C TYR A 155 1.02 11.48 6.44
N TRP A 156 1.50 11.91 5.27
CA TRP A 156 1.31 11.19 4.03
C TRP A 156 2.41 10.15 3.81
N ILE A 157 2.09 9.12 3.08
CA ILE A 157 3.04 8.14 2.55
C ILE A 157 2.95 8.12 1.03
N ASP A 158 3.88 7.47 0.36
CA ASP A 158 3.83 7.34 -1.08
C ASP A 158 2.47 6.80 -1.51
N ASP A 159 1.95 7.30 -2.62
CA ASP A 159 0.67 6.86 -3.17
C ASP A 159 0.73 5.39 -3.58
N ILE A 160 -0.42 4.72 -3.59
CA ILE A 160 -0.55 3.47 -4.32
C ILE A 160 -0.64 3.81 -5.80
N VAL A 161 0.27 3.26 -6.60
CA VAL A 161 0.24 3.28 -8.06
C VAL A 161 0.31 1.86 -8.60
N PHE A 162 -0.14 1.65 -9.81
CA PHE A 162 -0.29 0.32 -10.39
C PHE A 162 0.84 0.06 -11.39
N ASP A 163 1.47 -1.11 -11.29
CA ASP A 163 2.64 -1.48 -12.10
C ASP A 163 2.32 -1.66 -13.59
N ASP A 164 1.03 -1.82 -13.94
CA ASP A 164 0.50 -1.89 -15.30
C ASP A 164 0.25 -0.51 -15.95
N ASP A 165 0.36 0.61 -15.19
CA ASP A 165 0.23 1.94 -15.75
C ASP A 165 1.50 2.35 -16.51
N ALA A 166 1.35 2.72 -17.77
CA ALA A 166 2.47 3.11 -18.63
C ALA A 166 3.26 4.33 -18.11
N LEU A 167 2.67 5.14 -17.22
CA LEU A 167 3.35 6.27 -16.57
C LEU A 167 4.22 5.84 -15.39
N VAL A 168 4.12 4.57 -14.92
CA VAL A 168 5.00 3.99 -13.91
C VAL A 168 6.27 3.45 -14.57
N ASP A 169 6.95 4.33 -15.29
CA ASP A 169 8.18 4.04 -16.00
C ASP A 169 9.42 4.00 -15.08
N ALA A 170 10.59 3.79 -15.66
CA ALA A 170 11.84 3.77 -14.91
C ALA A 170 12.17 5.12 -14.23
N ALA A 171 11.73 6.25 -14.81
CA ALA A 171 11.94 7.57 -14.22
C ALA A 171 11.02 7.76 -13.00
N TYR A 172 9.75 7.34 -13.10
CA TYR A 172 8.83 7.35 -11.98
C TYR A 172 9.36 6.49 -10.82
N ARG A 173 9.75 5.25 -11.09
CA ARG A 173 10.29 4.32 -10.07
C ARG A 173 11.52 4.88 -9.34
N ARG A 174 12.41 5.59 -10.04
CA ARG A 174 13.58 6.23 -9.41
C ARG A 174 13.24 7.41 -8.51
N ARG A 175 12.09 8.05 -8.68
CA ARG A 175 11.65 9.19 -7.86
C ARG A 175 10.89 8.78 -6.60
N MET A 176 10.48 7.51 -6.50
CA MET A 176 9.78 7.01 -5.32
C MET A 176 10.66 7.18 -4.07
N GLU A 177 10.07 7.76 -3.05
CA GLU A 177 10.75 7.97 -1.76
C GLU A 177 10.64 6.76 -0.83
N ASN A 178 9.79 5.79 -1.18
CA ASN A 178 9.43 4.62 -0.37
C ASN A 178 8.92 5.01 1.03
N ARG A 179 8.17 6.10 1.11
CA ARG A 179 7.43 6.46 2.32
C ARG A 179 6.35 5.43 2.57
N GLY A 180 6.36 4.83 3.75
CA GLY A 180 5.45 3.74 4.06
C GLY A 180 5.75 2.43 3.31
N GLY A 181 6.94 2.26 2.76
CA GLY A 181 7.32 1.12 1.92
C GLY A 181 7.00 1.34 0.44
N ASP A 182 7.09 0.26 -0.36
CA ASP A 182 6.84 0.33 -1.81
C ASP A 182 5.37 0.67 -2.10
N GLY A 183 5.14 1.75 -2.83
CA GLY A 183 3.81 2.19 -3.28
C GLY A 183 3.40 1.62 -4.63
N ILE A 184 4.31 0.98 -5.36
CA ILE A 184 4.01 0.40 -6.67
C ILE A 184 3.49 -1.03 -6.47
N VAL A 185 2.24 -1.26 -6.82
CA VAL A 185 1.57 -2.53 -6.59
C VAL A 185 1.18 -3.21 -7.90
N ARG A 186 1.28 -4.53 -7.89
CA ARG A 186 0.71 -5.35 -8.95
C ARG A 186 -0.79 -5.53 -8.71
N LEU A 187 -1.55 -5.58 -9.81
CA LEU A 187 -2.95 -5.92 -9.78
C LEU A 187 -3.13 -7.43 -9.98
N ASP A 188 -3.78 -8.05 -9.01
CA ASP A 188 -4.31 -9.41 -9.10
C ASP A 188 -5.84 -9.38 -9.21
N ARG A 189 -6.52 -10.54 -9.17
CA ARG A 189 -7.97 -10.63 -9.14
C ARG A 189 -8.44 -11.50 -7.98
N GLU A 190 -9.49 -11.04 -7.30
CA GLU A 190 -10.22 -11.87 -6.36
C GLU A 190 -11.08 -12.91 -7.10
N ALA A 191 -11.57 -13.94 -6.39
CA ALA A 191 -12.38 -14.99 -6.97
C ALA A 191 -13.70 -14.47 -7.59
N ASP A 192 -14.20 -13.35 -7.15
CA ASP A 192 -15.39 -12.67 -7.67
C ASP A 192 -15.10 -11.75 -8.88
N GLY A 193 -13.86 -11.71 -9.33
CA GLY A 193 -13.42 -10.96 -10.51
C GLY A 193 -12.98 -9.52 -10.25
N ARG A 194 -13.14 -8.99 -9.03
CA ARG A 194 -12.66 -7.65 -8.68
C ARG A 194 -11.13 -7.59 -8.74
N LEU A 195 -10.59 -6.46 -9.12
CA LEU A 195 -9.15 -6.20 -8.98
C LEU A 195 -8.75 -6.24 -7.51
N LEU A 196 -7.55 -6.72 -7.24
CA LEU A 196 -6.93 -6.73 -5.91
C LEU A 196 -5.55 -6.10 -5.99
N ALA A 197 -5.33 -5.06 -5.20
CA ALA A 197 -4.04 -4.44 -4.97
C ALA A 197 -3.65 -4.63 -3.51
N VAL A 198 -2.54 -5.31 -3.28
CA VAL A 198 -2.03 -5.57 -1.92
C VAL A 198 -0.81 -4.69 -1.68
N ARG A 199 -0.87 -3.89 -0.61
CA ARG A 199 0.24 -3.07 -0.14
C ARG A 199 0.41 -3.21 1.36
N ASP A 200 1.50 -3.80 1.80
CA ASP A 200 1.89 -3.70 3.20
C ASP A 200 2.56 -2.33 3.45
N ILE A 201 2.18 -1.70 4.56
CA ILE A 201 2.63 -0.35 4.92
C ILE A 201 3.59 -0.46 6.10
N LEU A 202 4.79 0.08 5.94
CA LEU A 202 5.75 0.23 7.04
C LEU A 202 5.56 1.62 7.67
N LEU A 203 5.34 1.68 8.99
CA LEU A 203 5.24 2.96 9.67
C LEU A 203 6.56 3.73 9.63
N GLU A 204 6.47 5.05 9.51
CA GLU A 204 7.63 5.92 9.43
C GLU A 204 8.22 6.21 10.83
N ARG A 205 9.52 6.49 10.87
CA ARG A 205 10.17 6.98 12.07
C ARG A 205 9.84 8.46 12.26
N HIS A 206 9.24 8.80 13.40
CA HIS A 206 8.90 10.18 13.72
C HIS A 206 10.14 10.98 14.10
N PRO A 207 10.26 12.24 13.63
CA PRO A 207 11.27 13.16 14.14
C PRO A 207 11.00 13.48 15.61
N ALA A 208 12.07 13.81 16.35
CA ALA A 208 12.02 14.18 17.76
C ALA A 208 11.28 15.50 17.97
#